data_655dcdeb58a7e0d2c8753aab1b064448
#
_entry.id   655dcdeb58a7e0d2c8753aab1b064448
#
_cell.length_a   1.000
_cell.length_b   1.000
_cell.length_c   1.000
_cell.angle_alpha   90.00
_cell.angle_beta   90.00
_cell.angle_gamma   90.00
#
_symmetry.space_group_name_H-M   'P 1'
#
loop_
_entity.id
_entity.type
_entity.pdbx_description
1 polymer ?
#
loop_
_entity_poly.entity_id
_entity_poly.type
_entity_poly.pdbx_seq_one_letter_code
_entity_poly.pdbx_strand_id
1 'polypeptide(L)'
;MSRPPVTPEQWLRTFEAAVGACDFAGGRAMFADDAVAFGTWARAVAGLDNIVREQWQNVWPRIRGFRFDADARVHTSGDSAWIAAGWTTEVTGPDGRPFTRPGRGTFVLERREGRWLAVHSHFSLLPSQSESAHGRLPGDAAPR
;
A
#
# COMPACT_ATOMS: atom_id res chain seq x y z
N MET A 1 -21.07 2.20 13.51
CA MET A 1 -20.65 2.02 12.09
C MET A 1 -20.01 3.32 11.59
N SER A 2 -18.80 3.25 11.10
CA SER A 2 -18.17 4.42 10.49
C SER A 2 -18.85 4.73 9.15
N ARG A 3 -18.97 6.03 8.85
CA ARG A 3 -19.48 6.47 7.56
C ARG A 3 -18.48 6.09 6.46
N PRO A 4 -18.94 5.66 5.27
CA PRO A 4 -18.04 5.46 4.14
C PRO A 4 -17.30 6.75 3.80
N PRO A 5 -16.03 6.68 3.36
CA PRO A 5 -15.33 7.88 2.94
C PRO A 5 -16.00 8.52 1.73
N VAL A 6 -16.17 9.84 1.78
CA VAL A 6 -16.80 10.61 0.70
C VAL A 6 -15.78 11.32 -0.20
N THR A 7 -14.50 11.34 0.21
CA THR A 7 -13.41 11.88 -0.59
C THR A 7 -12.24 10.89 -0.62
N PRO A 8 -11.39 10.96 -1.66
CA PRO A 8 -10.17 10.15 -1.68
C PRO A 8 -9.24 10.41 -0.49
N GLU A 9 -9.17 11.65 0.01
CA GLU A 9 -8.37 11.97 1.20
C GLU A 9 -8.91 11.23 2.44
N GLN A 10 -10.21 11.19 2.61
CA GLN A 10 -10.83 10.43 3.71
C GLN A 10 -10.62 8.93 3.51
N TRP A 11 -10.66 8.45 2.27
CA TRP A 11 -10.38 7.06 1.95
C TRP A 11 -8.99 6.66 2.48
N LEU A 12 -7.98 7.50 2.24
CA LEU A 12 -6.62 7.22 2.68
C LEU A 12 -6.53 7.09 4.20
N ARG A 13 -7.15 8.01 4.94
CA ARG A 13 -7.13 7.99 6.42
C ARG A 13 -7.94 6.83 6.99
N THR A 14 -9.04 6.48 6.36
CA THR A 14 -9.85 5.33 6.77
C THR A 14 -9.08 4.03 6.54
N PHE A 15 -8.40 3.92 5.42
CA PHE A 15 -7.57 2.74 5.13
C PHE A 15 -6.39 2.62 6.11
N GLU A 16 -5.72 3.73 6.41
CA GLU A 16 -4.67 3.78 7.43
C GLU A 16 -5.16 3.21 8.77
N ALA A 17 -6.34 3.62 9.20
CA ALA A 17 -6.94 3.13 10.45
C ALA A 17 -7.25 1.63 10.39
N ALA A 18 -7.75 1.15 9.27
CA ALA A 18 -8.05 -0.28 9.09
C ALA A 18 -6.77 -1.13 9.18
N VAL A 19 -5.69 -0.67 8.54
CA VAL A 19 -4.40 -1.35 8.60
C VAL A 19 -3.89 -1.40 10.04
N GLY A 20 -3.92 -0.27 10.73
CA GLY A 20 -3.42 -0.17 12.12
C GLY A 20 -4.19 -1.03 13.10
N ALA A 21 -5.47 -1.26 12.84
CA ALA A 21 -6.33 -2.08 13.69
C ALA A 21 -6.40 -3.55 13.25
N CYS A 22 -5.71 -3.93 12.17
CA CYS A 22 -5.89 -5.24 11.52
C CYS A 22 -7.37 -5.52 11.22
N ASP A 23 -8.10 -4.50 10.82
CA ASP A 23 -9.52 -4.58 10.49
C ASP A 23 -9.68 -5.02 9.03
N PHE A 24 -9.58 -6.30 8.77
CA PHE A 24 -9.67 -6.84 7.42
C PHE A 24 -11.05 -6.58 6.81
N ALA A 25 -12.11 -6.70 7.60
CA ALA A 25 -13.46 -6.41 7.10
C ALA A 25 -13.63 -4.96 6.69
N GLY A 26 -13.11 -4.02 7.49
CA GLY A 26 -13.11 -2.60 7.16
C GLY A 26 -12.30 -2.30 5.90
N GLY A 27 -11.13 -2.92 5.77
CA GLY A 27 -10.30 -2.78 4.56
C GLY A 27 -10.99 -3.34 3.31
N ARG A 28 -11.62 -4.51 3.44
CA ARG A 28 -12.38 -5.12 2.32
C ARG A 28 -13.47 -4.21 1.79
N ALA A 29 -14.16 -3.49 2.68
CA ALA A 29 -15.24 -2.57 2.28
C ALA A 29 -14.74 -1.38 1.46
N MET A 30 -13.44 -1.15 1.43
CA MET A 30 -12.80 -0.03 0.72
C MET A 30 -12.20 -0.41 -0.63
N PHE A 31 -12.28 -1.68 -1.00
CA PHE A 31 -11.71 -2.20 -2.26
C PHE A 31 -12.80 -2.82 -3.11
N ALA A 32 -12.61 -2.73 -4.43
CA ALA A 32 -13.45 -3.46 -5.37
C ALA A 32 -13.11 -4.96 -5.32
N ASP A 33 -14.11 -5.82 -5.56
CA ASP A 33 -13.92 -7.27 -5.52
C ASP A 33 -12.89 -7.75 -6.55
N ASP A 34 -12.78 -7.05 -7.68
CA ASP A 34 -11.88 -7.37 -8.78
C ASP A 34 -10.56 -6.58 -8.75
N ALA A 35 -10.25 -5.96 -7.62
CA ALA A 35 -9.02 -5.17 -7.48
C ALA A 35 -7.76 -6.01 -7.75
N VAL A 36 -6.72 -5.33 -8.21
CA VAL A 36 -5.38 -5.91 -8.41
C VAL A 36 -4.40 -5.18 -7.50
N ALA A 37 -3.53 -5.92 -6.84
CA ALA A 37 -2.57 -5.34 -5.92
C ALA A 37 -1.15 -5.84 -6.17
N PHE A 38 -0.19 -4.92 -6.06
CA PHE A 38 1.23 -5.24 -5.89
C PHE A 38 1.61 -4.91 -4.45
N GLY A 39 2.30 -5.81 -3.78
CA GLY A 39 2.58 -5.65 -2.37
C GLY A 39 4.02 -5.94 -2.01
N THR A 40 4.34 -5.69 -0.75
CA THR A 40 5.70 -5.95 -0.22
C THR A 40 5.93 -7.43 0.08
N TRP A 41 4.87 -8.20 0.20
CA TRP A 41 4.93 -9.65 0.43
C TRP A 41 4.49 -10.41 -0.82
N ALA A 42 3.26 -10.18 -1.27
CA ALA A 42 2.75 -10.76 -2.49
C ALA A 42 3.20 -9.93 -3.70
N ARG A 43 3.60 -10.59 -4.78
CA ARG A 43 4.16 -9.90 -5.97
C ARG A 43 3.07 -9.20 -6.77
N ALA A 44 2.09 -9.95 -7.22
CA ALA A 44 0.94 -9.45 -7.97
C ALA A 44 -0.24 -10.35 -7.66
N VAL A 45 -1.36 -9.77 -7.25
CA VAL A 45 -2.52 -10.52 -6.79
C VAL A 45 -3.76 -9.94 -7.44
N ALA A 46 -4.58 -10.77 -8.04
CA ALA A 46 -5.86 -10.39 -8.61
C ALA A 46 -7.00 -10.91 -7.73
N GLY A 47 -7.96 -10.04 -7.46
CA GLY A 47 -9.15 -10.34 -6.66
C GLY A 47 -8.96 -10.04 -5.17
N LEU A 48 -9.99 -9.43 -4.58
CA LEU A 48 -9.92 -8.97 -3.19
C LEU A 48 -9.70 -10.10 -2.20
N ASP A 49 -10.34 -11.24 -2.38
CA ASP A 49 -10.15 -12.40 -1.48
C ASP A 49 -8.69 -12.83 -1.45
N ASN A 50 -8.04 -12.85 -2.62
CA ASN A 50 -6.63 -13.20 -2.72
C ASN A 50 -5.74 -12.12 -2.13
N ILE A 51 -6.08 -10.84 -2.31
CA ILE A 51 -5.33 -9.72 -1.72
C ILE A 51 -5.33 -9.82 -0.20
N VAL A 52 -6.47 -10.08 0.40
CA VAL A 52 -6.58 -10.24 1.85
C VAL A 52 -5.75 -11.44 2.32
N ARG A 53 -5.92 -12.59 1.67
CA ARG A 53 -5.26 -13.83 2.09
C ARG A 53 -3.74 -13.81 1.87
N GLU A 54 -3.29 -13.28 0.72
CA GLU A 54 -1.89 -13.40 0.31
C GLU A 54 -1.04 -12.21 0.73
N GLN A 55 -1.65 -11.02 0.91
CA GLN A 55 -0.91 -9.82 1.28
C GLN A 55 -1.27 -9.34 2.68
N TRP A 56 -2.51 -8.96 2.92
CA TRP A 56 -2.87 -8.29 4.17
C TRP A 56 -2.69 -9.18 5.40
N GLN A 57 -3.13 -10.43 5.35
CA GLN A 57 -3.01 -11.36 6.48
C GLN A 57 -1.55 -11.70 6.80
N ASN A 58 -0.65 -11.54 5.83
CA ASN A 58 0.77 -11.77 6.03
C ASN A 58 1.53 -10.53 6.49
N VAL A 59 0.99 -9.34 6.28
CA VAL A 59 1.71 -8.08 6.55
C VAL A 59 1.14 -7.33 7.74
N TRP A 60 -0.17 -7.09 7.79
CA TRP A 60 -0.76 -6.22 8.81
C TRP A 60 -0.47 -6.67 10.25
N PRO A 61 -0.50 -7.97 10.59
CA PRO A 61 -0.18 -8.39 11.96
C PRO A 61 1.29 -8.21 12.35
N ARG A 62 2.18 -8.00 11.38
CA ARG A 62 3.62 -7.86 11.63
C ARG A 62 4.09 -6.42 11.81
N ILE A 63 3.21 -5.44 11.56
CA ILE A 63 3.56 -4.03 11.54
C ILE A 63 2.85 -3.27 12.64
N ARG A 64 3.44 -2.14 13.04
CA ARG A 64 2.88 -1.24 14.05
C ARG A 64 3.05 0.19 13.59
N GLY A 65 2.14 1.07 14.05
CA GLY A 65 2.27 2.50 13.79
C GLY A 65 2.20 2.87 12.31
N PHE A 66 1.48 2.09 11.50
CA PHE A 66 1.35 2.38 10.07
C PHE A 66 0.71 3.74 9.87
N ARG A 67 1.37 4.59 9.06
CA ARG A 67 0.84 5.91 8.73
C ARG A 67 1.31 6.35 7.35
N PHE A 68 0.42 7.04 6.65
CA PHE A 68 0.78 7.74 5.44
C PHE A 68 1.36 9.11 5.78
N ASP A 69 2.29 9.58 4.95
CA ASP A 69 2.89 10.89 5.12
C ASP A 69 1.83 11.99 4.91
N ALA A 70 2.04 13.14 5.56
CA ALA A 70 1.11 14.26 5.49
C ALA A 70 1.02 14.90 4.10
N ASP A 71 2.04 14.68 3.25
CA ASP A 71 2.15 15.24 1.91
C ASP A 71 1.59 14.32 0.83
N ALA A 72 0.70 13.41 1.17
CA ALA A 72 0.03 12.55 0.18
C ALA A 72 -0.58 13.38 -0.95
N ARG A 73 -0.36 12.95 -2.18
CA ARG A 73 -0.88 13.63 -3.36
C ARG A 73 -2.12 12.90 -3.86
N VAL A 74 -3.19 13.67 -4.10
CA VAL A 74 -4.47 13.13 -4.55
C VAL A 74 -4.90 13.90 -5.78
N HIS A 75 -5.34 13.16 -6.81
CA HIS A 75 -5.93 13.74 -7.99
C HIS A 75 -7.27 13.07 -8.26
N THR A 76 -8.31 13.87 -8.45
CA THR A 76 -9.66 13.38 -8.74
C THR A 76 -10.09 13.89 -10.10
N SER A 77 -10.65 13.01 -10.92
CA SER A 77 -11.21 13.34 -12.23
C SER A 77 -12.50 12.54 -12.41
N GLY A 78 -13.66 13.19 -12.25
CA GLY A 78 -14.96 12.51 -12.34
C GLY A 78 -15.08 11.41 -11.29
N ASP A 79 -15.32 10.19 -11.73
CA ASP A 79 -15.48 9.02 -10.88
C ASP A 79 -14.18 8.24 -10.66
N SER A 80 -13.05 8.82 -11.03
CA SER A 80 -11.73 8.23 -10.86
C SER A 80 -10.84 9.12 -10.02
N ALA A 81 -9.92 8.51 -9.27
CA ALA A 81 -8.91 9.23 -8.50
C ALA A 81 -7.65 8.37 -8.40
N TRP A 82 -6.51 9.03 -8.21
CA TRP A 82 -5.31 8.33 -7.78
C TRP A 82 -4.71 9.02 -6.57
N ILE A 83 -4.02 8.24 -5.76
CA ILE A 83 -3.32 8.71 -4.57
C ILE A 83 -1.89 8.20 -4.65
N ALA A 84 -0.93 9.09 -4.42
CA ALA A 84 0.48 8.72 -4.28
C ALA A 84 0.95 9.21 -2.91
N ALA A 85 1.43 8.31 -2.07
CA ALA A 85 1.79 8.64 -0.70
C ALA A 85 2.98 7.81 -0.23
N GLY A 86 3.91 8.47 0.46
CA GLY A 86 4.87 7.78 1.30
C GLY A 86 4.17 7.19 2.52
N TRP A 87 4.73 6.17 3.08
CA TRP A 87 4.23 5.58 4.33
C TRP A 87 5.40 5.12 5.19
N THR A 88 5.13 4.98 6.47
CA THR A 88 6.09 4.51 7.45
C THR A 88 5.41 3.53 8.38
N THR A 89 6.13 2.51 8.78
CA THR A 89 5.66 1.57 9.78
C THR A 89 6.84 1.09 10.62
N GLU A 90 6.55 0.50 11.76
CA GLU A 90 7.54 -0.14 12.60
C GLU A 90 7.39 -1.66 12.52
N VAL A 91 8.50 -2.34 12.38
CA VAL A 91 8.57 -3.81 12.34
C VAL A 91 9.61 -4.31 13.32
N THR A 92 9.51 -5.59 13.70
CA THR A 92 10.51 -6.25 14.55
C THR A 92 11.46 -7.02 13.66
N GLY A 93 12.76 -6.71 13.78
CA GLY A 93 13.80 -7.38 13.01
C GLY A 93 14.10 -8.80 13.52
N PRO A 94 14.96 -9.55 12.78
CA PRO A 94 15.36 -10.89 13.19
C PRO A 94 16.06 -10.95 14.55
N ASP A 95 16.67 -9.84 14.96
CA ASP A 95 17.34 -9.71 16.27
C ASP A 95 16.37 -9.36 17.40
N GLY A 96 15.06 -9.27 17.11
CA GLY A 96 14.03 -8.91 18.07
C GLY A 96 13.92 -7.41 18.33
N ARG A 97 14.71 -6.57 17.65
CA ARG A 97 14.70 -5.12 17.83
C ARG A 97 13.75 -4.45 16.83
N PRO A 98 13.03 -3.41 17.26
CA PRO A 98 12.20 -2.65 16.35
C PRO A 98 13.05 -1.79 15.40
N PHE A 99 12.59 -1.62 14.17
CA PHE A 99 13.15 -0.65 13.25
C PHE A 99 12.03 -0.03 12.42
N THR A 100 12.28 1.22 11.97
CA THR A 100 11.36 1.94 11.12
C THR A 100 11.53 1.50 9.67
N ARG A 101 10.43 1.16 9.02
CA ARG A 101 10.41 0.72 7.64
C ARG A 101 9.60 1.71 6.81
N PRO A 102 10.26 2.54 5.98
CA PRO A 102 9.58 3.46 5.09
C PRO A 102 9.27 2.81 3.75
N GLY A 103 8.27 3.33 3.08
CA GLY A 103 7.91 2.88 1.75
C GLY A 103 7.08 3.92 1.02
N ARG A 104 6.47 3.49 -0.07
CA ARG A 104 5.60 4.33 -0.88
C ARG A 104 4.46 3.49 -1.44
N GLY A 105 3.35 4.14 -1.68
CA GLY A 105 2.16 3.49 -2.18
C GLY A 105 1.42 4.33 -3.19
N THR A 106 0.74 3.64 -4.10
CA THR A 106 -0.15 4.25 -5.07
C THR A 106 -1.47 3.52 -5.03
N PHE A 107 -2.56 4.28 -5.05
CA PHE A 107 -3.91 3.73 -5.11
C PHE A 107 -4.62 4.33 -6.30
N VAL A 108 -5.35 3.50 -7.04
CA VAL A 108 -6.29 3.95 -8.05
C VAL A 108 -7.68 3.66 -7.52
N LEU A 109 -8.50 4.69 -7.44
CA LEU A 109 -9.86 4.60 -6.90
C LEU A 109 -10.88 4.86 -8.01
N GLU A 110 -11.99 4.16 -7.93
CA GLU A 110 -13.18 4.45 -8.72
C GLU A 110 -14.36 4.68 -7.78
N ARG A 111 -15.20 5.65 -8.13
CA ARG A 111 -16.44 5.87 -7.41
C ARG A 111 -17.52 5.02 -8.05
N ARG A 112 -18.04 4.08 -7.27
CA ARG A 112 -19.11 3.17 -7.66
C ARG A 112 -20.25 3.29 -6.65
N GLU A 113 -21.44 3.61 -7.11
CA GLU A 113 -22.63 3.77 -6.23
C GLU A 113 -22.38 4.75 -5.08
N GLY A 114 -21.71 5.86 -5.38
CA GLY A 114 -21.41 6.91 -4.39
C GLY A 114 -20.26 6.59 -3.44
N ARG A 115 -19.55 5.48 -3.65
CA ARG A 115 -18.46 5.04 -2.77
C ARG A 115 -17.15 4.98 -3.54
N TRP A 116 -16.08 5.49 -2.93
CA TRP A 116 -14.74 5.35 -3.46
C TRP A 116 -14.19 3.97 -3.09
N LEU A 117 -13.83 3.19 -4.10
CA LEU A 117 -13.26 1.86 -3.95
C LEU A 117 -11.91 1.78 -4.66
N ALA A 118 -10.92 1.20 -4.02
CA ALA A 118 -9.66 0.95 -4.68
C ALA A 118 -9.82 -0.18 -5.69
N VAL A 119 -9.41 0.07 -6.92
CA VAL A 119 -9.34 -0.94 -7.98
C VAL A 119 -7.91 -1.42 -8.18
N HIS A 120 -6.95 -0.67 -7.67
CA HIS A 120 -5.54 -1.06 -7.67
C HIS A 120 -4.83 -0.45 -6.48
N SER A 121 -3.92 -1.20 -5.89
CA SER A 121 -2.98 -0.70 -4.90
C SER A 121 -1.58 -1.21 -5.21
N HIS A 122 -0.59 -0.38 -4.93
CA HIS A 122 0.81 -0.75 -5.09
C HIS A 122 1.58 -0.27 -3.87
N PHE A 123 2.12 -1.20 -3.10
CA PHE A 123 2.99 -0.89 -1.97
C PHE A 123 4.39 -1.37 -2.29
N SER A 124 5.38 -0.52 -2.07
CA SER A 124 6.78 -0.88 -2.25
C SER A 124 7.63 -0.30 -1.12
N LEU A 125 8.72 -0.97 -0.84
CA LEU A 125 9.77 -0.41 0.01
C LEU A 125 10.54 0.64 -0.78
N LEU A 126 11.34 1.46 -0.10
CA LEU A 126 12.19 2.42 -0.80
C LEU A 126 13.18 1.68 -1.70
N PRO A 127 13.54 2.28 -2.85
CA PRO A 127 14.42 1.62 -3.79
C PRO A 127 15.84 1.48 -3.22
N SER A 128 16.52 0.42 -3.67
CA SER A 128 17.95 0.25 -3.43
C SER A 128 18.73 1.07 -4.43
N GLN A 129 19.84 1.66 -3.97
CA GLN A 129 20.80 2.36 -4.84
C GLN A 129 22.02 1.49 -5.16
N SER A 130 22.00 0.22 -4.80
CA SER A 130 23.06 -0.72 -5.05
C SER A 130 23.15 -1.08 -6.54
N GLU A 131 24.35 -1.12 -7.10
CA GLU A 131 24.56 -1.60 -8.47
C GLU A 131 24.04 -3.02 -8.66
N SER A 132 24.15 -3.87 -7.63
CA SER A 132 23.64 -5.24 -7.73
C SER A 132 22.13 -5.31 -7.97
N ALA A 133 21.38 -4.28 -7.57
CA ALA A 133 19.95 -4.22 -7.81
C ALA A 133 19.60 -3.68 -9.19
N HIS A 134 20.47 -2.89 -9.79
CA HIS A 134 20.18 -2.17 -11.03
C HIS A 134 21.04 -2.59 -12.21
N GLY A 135 22.01 -3.47 -11.97
CA GLY A 135 23.00 -3.85 -12.97
C GLY A 135 24.04 -2.76 -13.19
N ARG A 136 24.84 -2.94 -14.20
CA ARG A 136 25.96 -2.06 -14.52
C ARG A 136 25.67 -1.26 -15.78
N LEU A 137 26.26 -0.10 -15.90
CA LEU A 137 26.17 0.67 -17.13
C LEU A 137 26.95 -0.05 -18.25
N PRO A 138 26.45 0.02 -19.50
CA PRO A 138 27.21 -0.53 -20.62
C PRO A 138 28.60 0.15 -20.70
N GLY A 139 29.63 -0.66 -20.88
CA GLY A 139 31.01 -0.18 -20.98
C GLY A 139 31.77 -0.11 -19.67
N ASP A 140 31.12 -0.32 -18.51
CA ASP A 140 31.83 -0.36 -17.24
C ASP A 140 32.66 -1.65 -17.13
N ALA A 141 33.85 -1.51 -16.55
CA ALA A 141 34.74 -2.68 -16.33
C ALA A 141 34.07 -3.67 -15.37
N ALA A 142 34.29 -4.98 -15.60
CA ALA A 142 33.84 -6.01 -14.68
C ALA A 142 34.54 -5.86 -13.32
N PRO A 143 33.83 -6.13 -12.19
CA PRO A 143 34.51 -6.12 -10.88
C PRO A 143 35.58 -7.20 -10.83
N ARG A 144 36.71 -6.85 -10.22
CA ARG A 144 37.82 -7.78 -10.01
C ARG A 144 37.51 -8.76 -8.90
#